data_a65bd01a3081db3de4bfd4a291a40fcc
#
_entry.id   a65bd01a3081db3de4bfd4a291a40fcc
#
_cell.length_a   1.000
_cell.length_b   1.000
_cell.length_c   1.000
_cell.angle_alpha   90.00
_cell.angle_beta   90.00
_cell.angle_gamma   90.00
#
_symmetry.space_group_name_H-M   'P 1'
#
loop_
_entity.id
_entity.type
_entity.pdbx_description
1 polymer ?
#
loop_
_entity_poly.entity_id
_entity_poly.type
_entity_poly.pdbx_seq_one_letter_code
_entity_poly.pdbx_strand_id
1 'polypeptide(L)'
;MKYSITDLAELLGVTTSAIRYFEKESLIKVNKEINGNRYYNVVDVFRLLSYTKYKNMEIPMKMIVKQFSGEENNRLIIKERMEEFKNQAYEKARYYQGLAEAMEENMNSIYLIDELLDKYEFAKSPQILLFYDEECG
;
A
#
# COMPACT_ATOMS: atom_id res chain seq x y z
N MET A 1 6.43 -3.21 -34.10
CA MET A 1 4.99 -3.14 -33.85
C MET A 1 4.67 -1.73 -33.40
N LYS A 2 3.66 -1.11 -33.97
CA LYS A 2 3.23 0.26 -33.67
C LYS A 2 1.81 0.21 -33.12
N TYR A 3 1.56 0.96 -32.07
CA TYR A 3 0.27 1.05 -31.41
C TYR A 3 -0.26 2.48 -31.47
N SER A 4 -1.53 2.66 -31.74
CA SER A 4 -2.20 3.94 -31.54
C SER A 4 -2.44 4.20 -30.05
N ILE A 5 -2.82 5.41 -29.67
CA ILE A 5 -3.18 5.71 -28.26
C ILE A 5 -4.39 4.87 -27.79
N THR A 6 -5.31 4.57 -28.70
CA THR A 6 -6.50 3.77 -28.40
C THR A 6 -6.11 2.31 -28.18
N ASP A 7 -5.31 1.73 -29.10
CA ASP A 7 -4.83 0.35 -28.97
C ASP A 7 -4.05 0.15 -27.68
N LEU A 8 -3.19 1.14 -27.33
CA LEU A 8 -2.39 1.09 -26.11
C LEU A 8 -3.25 1.19 -24.85
N ALA A 9 -4.26 2.05 -24.87
CA ALA A 9 -5.18 2.21 -23.76
C ALA A 9 -6.02 0.93 -23.53
N GLU A 10 -6.50 0.33 -24.61
CA GLU A 10 -7.27 -0.92 -24.58
C GLU A 10 -6.41 -2.09 -24.12
N LEU A 11 -5.18 -2.23 -24.66
CA LEU A 11 -4.22 -3.28 -24.28
C LEU A 11 -3.89 -3.26 -22.77
N LEU A 12 -3.83 -2.07 -22.18
CA LEU A 12 -3.44 -1.88 -20.78
C LEU A 12 -4.62 -1.72 -19.82
N GLY A 13 -5.85 -1.70 -20.34
CA GLY A 13 -7.04 -1.48 -19.51
C GLY A 13 -7.09 -0.10 -18.85
N VAL A 14 -6.54 0.94 -19.51
CA VAL A 14 -6.49 2.31 -19.01
C VAL A 14 -7.17 3.27 -19.98
N THR A 15 -7.43 4.51 -19.56
CA THR A 15 -7.98 5.54 -20.44
C THR A 15 -6.90 6.20 -21.30
N THR A 16 -7.29 6.74 -22.46
CA THR A 16 -6.40 7.54 -23.31
C THR A 16 -5.87 8.78 -22.58
N SER A 17 -6.62 9.31 -21.62
CA SER A 17 -6.18 10.40 -20.72
C SER A 17 -5.04 9.96 -19.82
N ALA A 18 -5.07 8.72 -19.33
CA ALA A 18 -3.97 8.16 -18.56
C ALA A 18 -2.70 8.01 -19.40
N ILE A 19 -2.82 7.57 -20.66
CA ILE A 19 -1.68 7.50 -21.59
C ILE A 19 -1.06 8.90 -21.80
N ARG A 20 -1.87 9.94 -22.00
CA ARG A 20 -1.37 11.33 -22.12
C ARG A 20 -0.70 11.83 -20.85
N TYR A 21 -1.19 11.41 -19.69
CA TYR A 21 -0.52 11.70 -18.41
C TYR A 21 0.86 11.06 -18.36
N PHE A 22 1.00 9.79 -18.77
CA PHE A 22 2.29 9.11 -18.83
C PHE A 22 3.28 9.76 -19.81
N GLU A 23 2.80 10.31 -20.93
CA GLU A 23 3.61 11.13 -21.81
C GLU A 23 4.13 12.39 -21.12
N LYS A 24 3.24 13.11 -20.43
CA LYS A 24 3.59 14.33 -19.68
C LYS A 24 4.62 14.07 -18.61
N GLU A 25 4.51 12.96 -17.93
CA GLU A 25 5.47 12.52 -16.89
C GLU A 25 6.75 11.89 -17.48
N SER A 26 6.90 11.87 -18.81
CA SER A 26 8.06 11.33 -19.51
C SER A 26 8.30 9.82 -19.30
N LEU A 27 7.28 9.08 -18.88
CA LEU A 27 7.36 7.62 -18.76
C LEU A 27 7.45 6.95 -20.13
N ILE A 28 6.72 7.47 -21.09
CA ILE A 28 6.70 7.05 -22.50
C ILE A 28 6.93 8.24 -23.42
N LYS A 29 7.38 7.95 -24.63
CA LYS A 29 7.61 8.99 -25.64
C LYS A 29 6.71 8.77 -26.84
N VAL A 30 6.07 9.84 -27.28
CA VAL A 30 5.30 9.84 -28.52
C VAL A 30 6.26 9.80 -29.71
N ASN A 31 6.09 8.82 -30.58
CA ASN A 31 6.72 8.80 -31.88
C ASN A 31 5.74 9.35 -32.91
N LYS A 32 6.25 10.01 -33.95
CA LYS A 32 5.46 10.53 -35.07
C LYS A 32 5.90 9.87 -36.37
N GLU A 33 4.94 9.47 -37.19
CA GLU A 33 5.18 9.07 -38.57
C GLU A 33 5.41 10.30 -39.48
N ILE A 34 5.88 10.05 -40.67
CA ILE A 34 6.08 11.10 -41.68
C ILE A 34 4.76 11.86 -42.00
N ASN A 35 3.64 11.16 -41.94
CA ASN A 35 2.30 11.72 -42.11
C ASN A 35 1.74 12.45 -40.86
N GLY A 36 2.53 12.55 -39.78
CA GLY A 36 2.17 13.21 -38.54
C GLY A 36 1.38 12.36 -37.55
N ASN A 37 1.02 11.12 -37.88
CA ASN A 37 0.30 10.22 -37.01
C ASN A 37 1.18 9.83 -35.83
N ARG A 38 0.61 9.82 -34.62
CA ARG A 38 1.26 9.42 -33.38
C ARG A 38 1.21 7.91 -33.22
N TYR A 39 2.32 7.32 -32.80
CA TYR A 39 2.37 5.91 -32.45
C TYR A 39 3.28 5.67 -31.25
N TYR A 40 3.06 4.54 -30.61
CA TYR A 40 3.86 4.02 -29.52
C TYR A 40 4.48 2.70 -29.95
N ASN A 41 5.62 2.36 -29.38
CA ASN A 41 6.33 1.14 -29.69
C ASN A 41 6.24 0.11 -28.55
N VAL A 42 6.77 -1.06 -28.77
CA VAL A 42 6.77 -2.15 -27.78
C VAL A 42 7.51 -1.76 -26.49
N VAL A 43 8.52 -0.90 -26.57
CA VAL A 43 9.26 -0.42 -25.40
C VAL A 43 8.37 0.44 -24.50
N ASP A 44 7.49 1.24 -25.11
CA ASP A 44 6.50 2.03 -24.37
C ASP A 44 5.49 1.13 -23.64
N VAL A 45 5.07 0.03 -24.29
CA VAL A 45 4.22 -0.98 -23.66
C VAL A 45 4.91 -1.58 -22.42
N PHE A 46 6.17 -1.99 -22.53
CA PHE A 46 6.93 -2.54 -21.42
C PHE A 46 7.11 -1.54 -20.26
N ARG A 47 7.35 -0.27 -20.58
CA ARG A 47 7.44 0.79 -19.56
C ARG A 47 6.14 0.97 -18.80
N LEU A 48 5.01 0.94 -19.49
CA LEU A 48 3.70 1.08 -18.87
C LEU A 48 3.32 -0.15 -18.02
N LEU A 49 3.61 -1.35 -18.49
CA LEU A 49 3.44 -2.58 -17.69
C LEU A 49 4.32 -2.54 -16.42
N SER A 50 5.56 -2.12 -16.56
CA SER A 50 6.46 -1.95 -15.41
C SER A 50 5.94 -0.88 -14.44
N TYR A 51 5.39 0.22 -14.97
CA TYR A 51 4.77 1.25 -14.15
C TYR A 51 3.60 0.70 -13.33
N THR A 52 2.71 -0.06 -13.94
CA THR A 52 1.57 -0.67 -13.24
C THR A 52 2.03 -1.56 -12.09
N LYS A 53 3.06 -2.37 -12.33
CA LYS A 53 3.68 -3.20 -11.29
C LYS A 53 4.22 -2.38 -10.11
N TYR A 54 4.98 -1.33 -10.39
CA TYR A 54 5.59 -0.49 -9.37
C TYR A 54 4.59 0.41 -8.64
N LYS A 55 3.55 0.87 -9.34
CA LYS A 55 2.45 1.61 -8.73
C LYS A 55 1.77 0.81 -7.62
N ASN A 56 1.53 -0.48 -7.88
CA ASN A 56 0.94 -1.38 -6.88
C ASN A 56 1.86 -1.62 -5.67
N MET A 57 3.15 -1.31 -5.81
CA MET A 57 4.15 -1.34 -4.73
C MET A 57 4.34 0.03 -4.06
N GLU A 58 3.47 1.01 -4.33
CA GLU A 58 3.55 2.38 -3.82
C GLU A 58 4.85 3.14 -4.19
N ILE A 59 5.55 2.70 -5.26
CA ILE A 59 6.77 3.35 -5.73
C ILE A 59 6.42 4.65 -6.49
N PRO A 60 7.03 5.79 -6.12
CA PRO A 60 6.73 7.06 -6.76
C PRO A 60 7.06 7.09 -8.26
N MET A 61 6.18 7.70 -9.08
CA MET A 61 6.33 7.83 -10.53
C MET A 61 7.72 8.33 -10.95
N LYS A 62 8.23 9.37 -10.29
CA LYS A 62 9.54 9.95 -10.61
C LYS A 62 10.69 8.94 -10.53
N MET A 63 10.58 7.98 -9.61
CA MET A 63 11.59 6.92 -9.48
C MET A 63 11.46 5.90 -10.61
N ILE A 64 10.21 5.55 -10.97
CA ILE A 64 9.95 4.64 -12.09
C ILE A 64 10.49 5.22 -13.39
N VAL A 65 10.25 6.50 -13.66
CA VAL A 65 10.79 7.20 -14.84
C VAL A 65 12.32 7.18 -14.87
N LYS A 66 12.98 7.43 -13.74
CA LYS A 66 14.45 7.39 -13.62
C LYS A 66 15.03 6.01 -13.93
N GLN A 67 14.31 4.93 -13.60
CA GLN A 67 14.75 3.56 -13.92
C GLN A 67 14.99 3.35 -15.43
N PHE A 68 14.22 4.06 -16.26
CA PHE A 68 14.29 3.93 -17.72
C PHE A 68 15.26 4.94 -18.37
N SER A 69 15.89 5.84 -17.61
CA SER A 69 16.83 6.83 -18.14
C SER A 69 18.18 6.26 -18.59
N GLY A 70 18.46 5.01 -18.21
CA GLY A 70 19.69 4.29 -18.64
C GLY A 70 20.95 4.65 -17.86
N GLU A 71 20.90 5.56 -16.90
CA GLU A 71 22.03 5.92 -16.05
C GLU A 71 22.27 4.85 -14.99
N GLU A 72 23.52 4.36 -14.91
CA GLU A 72 23.89 3.25 -14.03
C GLU A 72 23.68 3.57 -12.55
N ASN A 73 24.00 4.79 -12.15
CA ASN A 73 23.75 5.29 -10.78
C ASN A 73 22.27 5.30 -10.40
N ASN A 74 21.37 5.51 -11.36
CA ASN A 74 19.94 5.49 -11.09
C ASN A 74 19.42 4.10 -10.76
N ARG A 75 20.01 3.05 -11.33
CA ARG A 75 19.63 1.65 -11.01
C ARG A 75 19.97 1.27 -9.58
N LEU A 76 21.13 1.68 -9.09
CA LEU A 76 21.55 1.40 -7.72
C LEU A 76 20.63 2.13 -6.72
N ILE A 77 20.41 3.43 -6.92
CA ILE A 77 19.51 4.23 -6.09
C ILE A 77 18.09 3.64 -6.05
N ILE A 78 17.59 3.18 -7.20
CA ILE A 78 16.26 2.57 -7.27
C ILE A 78 16.22 1.26 -6.51
N LYS A 79 17.26 0.42 -6.62
CA LYS A 79 17.37 -0.84 -5.88
C LYS A 79 17.37 -0.60 -4.36
N GLU A 80 18.14 0.35 -3.89
CA GLU A 80 18.17 0.74 -2.47
C GLU A 80 16.80 1.21 -1.99
N ARG A 81 16.13 2.06 -2.77
CA ARG A 81 14.79 2.53 -2.43
C ARG A 81 13.73 1.42 -2.44
N MET A 82 13.84 0.48 -3.39
CA MET A 82 12.95 -0.69 -3.39
C MET A 82 13.15 -1.55 -2.14
N GLU A 83 14.39 -1.70 -1.69
CA GLU A 83 14.70 -2.42 -0.46
C GLU A 83 14.10 -1.70 0.77
N GLU A 84 14.22 -0.37 0.84
CA GLU A 84 13.57 0.45 1.88
C GLU A 84 12.05 0.26 1.88
N PHE A 85 11.39 0.38 0.72
CA PHE A 85 9.94 0.19 0.61
C PHE A 85 9.50 -1.22 1.01
N LYS A 86 10.28 -2.23 0.62
CA LYS A 86 10.03 -3.62 1.01
C LYS A 86 10.05 -3.77 2.53
N ASN A 87 11.09 -3.21 3.18
CA ASN A 87 11.23 -3.28 4.63
C ASN A 87 10.09 -2.53 5.35
N GLN A 88 9.71 -1.35 4.88
CA GLN A 88 8.55 -0.62 5.38
C GLN A 88 7.24 -1.41 5.21
N ALA A 89 7.07 -2.11 4.10
CA ALA A 89 5.90 -2.96 3.89
C ALA A 89 5.85 -4.13 4.88
N TYR A 90 6.99 -4.75 5.19
CA TYR A 90 7.05 -5.79 6.21
C TYR A 90 6.77 -5.25 7.63
N GLU A 91 7.23 -4.06 7.95
CA GLU A 91 6.91 -3.41 9.23
C GLU A 91 5.41 -3.11 9.36
N LYS A 92 4.81 -2.54 8.31
CA LYS A 92 3.35 -2.32 8.26
C LYS A 92 2.57 -3.63 8.39
N ALA A 93 3.00 -4.69 7.70
CA ALA A 93 2.35 -6.00 7.79
C ALA A 93 2.38 -6.55 9.22
N ARG A 94 3.52 -6.49 9.90
CA ARG A 94 3.65 -6.89 11.32
C ARG A 94 2.78 -6.05 12.24
N TYR A 95 2.72 -4.74 12.00
CA TYR A 95 1.86 -3.84 12.79
C TYR A 95 0.38 -4.22 12.64
N TYR A 96 -0.10 -4.41 11.42
CA TYR A 96 -1.51 -4.78 11.19
C TYR A 96 -1.83 -6.18 11.70
N GLN A 97 -0.89 -7.11 11.63
CA GLN A 97 -1.06 -8.44 12.21
C GLN A 97 -1.21 -8.34 13.74
N GLY A 98 -0.33 -7.63 14.44
CA GLY A 98 -0.45 -7.41 15.87
C GLY A 98 -1.73 -6.69 16.28
N LEU A 99 -2.19 -5.74 15.46
CA LEU A 99 -3.47 -5.07 15.67
C LEU A 99 -4.66 -6.05 15.55
N ALA A 100 -4.64 -6.93 14.55
CA ALA A 100 -5.68 -7.95 14.39
C ALA A 100 -5.71 -8.91 15.58
N GLU A 101 -4.55 -9.40 16.03
CA GLU A 101 -4.41 -10.26 17.20
C GLU A 101 -4.97 -9.57 18.47
N ALA A 102 -4.62 -8.30 18.70
CA ALA A 102 -5.16 -7.53 19.81
C ALA A 102 -6.68 -7.33 19.73
N MET A 103 -7.24 -7.16 18.55
CA MET A 103 -8.68 -7.08 18.35
C MET A 103 -9.37 -8.42 18.67
N GLU A 104 -8.79 -9.55 18.26
CA GLU A 104 -9.31 -10.88 18.61
C GLU A 104 -9.31 -11.11 20.14
N GLU A 105 -8.23 -10.75 20.81
CA GLU A 105 -8.16 -10.85 22.29
C GLU A 105 -9.24 -9.98 22.95
N ASN A 106 -9.43 -8.74 22.49
CA ASN A 106 -10.48 -7.87 23.00
C ASN A 106 -11.88 -8.44 22.77
N MET A 107 -12.15 -8.97 21.57
CA MET A 107 -13.43 -9.62 21.26
C MET A 107 -13.67 -10.81 22.19
N ASN A 108 -12.69 -11.68 22.39
CA ASN A 108 -12.79 -12.81 23.28
C ASN A 108 -13.07 -12.36 24.74
N SER A 109 -12.46 -11.27 25.16
CA SER A 109 -12.70 -10.68 26.48
C SER A 109 -14.15 -10.17 26.62
N ILE A 110 -14.70 -9.55 25.59
CA ILE A 110 -16.10 -9.09 25.57
C ILE A 110 -17.05 -10.29 25.66
N TYR A 111 -16.83 -11.35 24.85
CA TYR A 111 -17.65 -12.57 24.93
C TYR A 111 -17.61 -13.24 26.30
N LEU A 112 -16.42 -13.24 26.93
CA LEU A 112 -16.30 -13.78 28.30
C LEU A 112 -17.08 -12.94 29.31
N ILE A 113 -17.05 -11.62 29.20
CA ILE A 113 -17.80 -10.71 30.06
C ILE A 113 -19.31 -10.96 29.88
N ASP A 114 -19.81 -11.06 28.66
CA ASP A 114 -21.22 -11.35 28.38
C ASP A 114 -21.64 -12.69 28.98
N GLU A 115 -20.84 -13.73 28.81
CA GLU A 115 -21.11 -15.06 29.41
C GLU A 115 -21.11 -15.03 30.94
N LEU A 116 -20.24 -14.24 31.55
CA LEU A 116 -20.18 -14.07 33.00
C LEU A 116 -21.35 -13.24 33.53
N LEU A 117 -21.82 -12.23 32.80
CA LEU A 117 -22.99 -11.43 33.16
C LEU A 117 -24.26 -12.27 33.20
N ASP A 118 -24.44 -13.19 32.27
CA ASP A 118 -25.58 -14.11 32.23
C ASP A 118 -25.59 -15.12 33.42
N LYS A 119 -24.41 -15.37 34.00
CA LYS A 119 -24.23 -16.28 35.15
C LYS A 119 -24.09 -15.55 36.49
N TYR A 120 -24.35 -14.25 36.52
CA TYR A 120 -24.18 -13.43 37.71
C TYR A 120 -25.25 -13.71 38.75
N GLU A 121 -24.85 -14.27 39.91
CA GLU A 121 -25.69 -14.39 41.09
C GLU A 121 -25.32 -13.32 42.10
N PHE A 122 -26.32 -12.62 42.67
CA PHE A 122 -26.14 -11.72 43.79
C PHE A 122 -25.80 -12.53 45.05
N ALA A 123 -24.52 -12.73 45.34
CA ALA A 123 -24.09 -13.22 46.64
C ALA A 123 -23.95 -12.04 47.60
N LYS A 124 -24.39 -12.21 48.86
CA LYS A 124 -24.07 -11.24 49.91
C LYS A 124 -22.54 -11.12 50.01
N SER A 125 -22.06 -9.89 49.78
CA SER A 125 -20.66 -9.60 50.05
C SER A 125 -20.30 -10.00 51.48
N PRO A 126 -19.22 -10.75 51.70
CA PRO A 126 -18.72 -10.93 53.07
C PRO A 126 -18.45 -9.54 53.62
N GLN A 127 -18.84 -9.31 54.87
CA GLN A 127 -18.58 -8.03 55.55
C GLN A 127 -17.09 -7.74 55.45
N ILE A 128 -16.74 -6.78 54.61
CA ILE A 128 -15.38 -6.24 54.61
C ILE A 128 -15.27 -5.40 55.85
N LEU A 129 -14.59 -5.93 56.87
CA LEU A 129 -14.18 -5.14 58.03
C LEU A 129 -13.13 -4.14 57.52
N LEU A 130 -13.59 -2.92 57.24
CA LEU A 130 -12.72 -1.77 57.04
C LEU A 130 -12.13 -1.43 58.41
N PHE A 131 -10.89 -1.83 58.65
CA PHE A 131 -10.11 -1.29 59.74
C PHE A 131 -9.76 0.15 59.38
N TYR A 132 -10.51 1.10 59.91
CA TYR A 132 -10.05 2.48 59.98
C TYR A 132 -8.99 2.52 61.05
N ASP A 133 -7.73 2.72 60.69
CA ASP A 133 -6.71 3.14 61.63
C ASP A 133 -7.04 4.56 62.05
N GLU A 134 -7.62 4.68 63.27
CA GLU A 134 -7.80 5.97 63.95
C GLU A 134 -6.46 6.41 64.59
N GLU A 135 -5.38 6.44 63.85
CA GLU A 135 -4.14 7.09 64.26
C GLU A 135 -3.67 8.14 63.26
N CYS A 136 -4.42 9.24 63.15
CA CYS A 136 -3.89 10.54 62.82
C CYS A 136 -4.54 11.57 63.73
N GLY A 137 -4.02 11.65 64.96
CA GLY A 137 -4.22 12.80 65.80
C GLY A 137 -3.38 13.98 65.32
#